data_9900a8ee802dd2cbc9895cd4f8ad86c1
#
_entry.id   9900a8ee802dd2cbc9895cd4f8ad86c1
#
_cell.length_a   1.000
_cell.length_b   1.000
_cell.length_c   1.000
_cell.angle_alpha   90.00
_cell.angle_beta   90.00
_cell.angle_gamma   90.00
#
_symmetry.space_group_name_H-M   'P 1'
#
loop_
_entity.id
_entity.type
_entity.pdbx_description
1 polymer ?
#
loop_
_entity_poly.entity_id
_entity_poly.type
_entity_poly.pdbx_seq_one_letter_code
_entity_poly.pdbx_strand_id
1 'polypeptide(L)'
;MKKRLISWIVIPVVVIGAVIAGGALSIEYFMRGFGACKTMIHSSIPSPDGSKSIVIFEKGCGATVGFNTQVSIAPSQSAFSAERYPPFYVVSGQQEVQAKWRGNETVEVNIPGADQTFKREERVGSITIVYL
;
A
#
# COMPACT_ATOMS: atom_id res chain seq x y z
N MET A 1 -14.34 -58.25 -16.37
CA MET A 1 -14.57 -57.80 -14.99
C MET A 1 -13.51 -56.85 -14.46
N LYS A 2 -12.23 -57.08 -14.65
CA LYS A 2 -11.16 -56.17 -14.17
C LYS A 2 -11.24 -54.73 -14.70
N LYS A 3 -11.59 -54.50 -15.95
CA LYS A 3 -11.72 -53.14 -16.54
C LYS A 3 -12.86 -52.31 -15.94
N ARG A 4 -13.96 -52.93 -15.56
CA ARG A 4 -15.08 -52.20 -14.93
C ARG A 4 -14.80 -51.82 -13.48
N LEU A 5 -14.08 -52.66 -12.74
CA LEU A 5 -13.72 -52.39 -11.35
C LEU A 5 -12.75 -51.21 -11.24
N ILE A 6 -11.78 -51.15 -12.17
CA ILE A 6 -10.81 -50.03 -12.25
C ILE A 6 -11.51 -48.71 -12.56
N SER A 7 -12.50 -48.70 -13.44
CA SER A 7 -13.29 -47.50 -13.78
C SER A 7 -14.07 -46.96 -12.57
N TRP A 8 -14.61 -47.82 -11.73
CA TRP A 8 -15.41 -47.44 -10.57
C TRP A 8 -14.58 -46.81 -9.44
N ILE A 9 -13.27 -47.07 -9.40
CA ILE A 9 -12.35 -46.51 -8.40
C ILE A 9 -11.62 -45.29 -8.98
N VAL A 10 -11.20 -45.33 -10.24
CA VAL A 10 -10.41 -44.24 -10.87
C VAL A 10 -11.25 -42.98 -11.08
N ILE A 11 -12.51 -43.12 -11.49
CA ILE A 11 -13.38 -41.95 -11.75
C ILE A 11 -13.60 -41.11 -10.46
N PRO A 12 -14.02 -41.68 -9.31
CA PRO A 12 -14.19 -40.88 -8.10
C PRO A 12 -12.88 -40.29 -7.59
N VAL A 13 -11.75 -40.96 -7.72
CA VAL A 13 -10.45 -40.44 -7.31
C VAL A 13 -10.04 -39.22 -8.16
N VAL A 14 -10.24 -39.27 -9.47
CA VAL A 14 -9.96 -38.16 -10.38
C VAL A 14 -10.88 -36.97 -10.09
N VAL A 15 -12.17 -37.22 -9.84
CA VAL A 15 -13.16 -36.18 -9.51
C VAL A 15 -12.80 -35.50 -8.17
N ILE A 16 -12.46 -36.28 -7.15
CA ILE A 16 -12.04 -35.72 -5.85
C ILE A 16 -10.76 -34.91 -6.00
N GLY A 17 -9.78 -35.39 -6.75
CA GLY A 17 -8.54 -34.65 -7.05
C GLY A 17 -8.80 -33.34 -7.76
N ALA A 18 -9.70 -33.30 -8.74
CA ALA A 18 -10.08 -32.09 -9.46
C ALA A 18 -10.81 -31.07 -8.56
N VAL A 19 -11.69 -31.54 -7.66
CA VAL A 19 -12.40 -30.69 -6.69
C VAL A 19 -11.43 -30.06 -5.68
N ILE A 20 -10.47 -30.84 -5.18
CA ILE A 20 -9.46 -30.34 -4.24
C ILE A 20 -8.56 -29.33 -4.92
N ALA A 21 -8.08 -29.62 -6.13
CA ALA A 21 -7.22 -28.70 -6.89
C ALA A 21 -7.96 -27.39 -7.26
N GLY A 22 -9.21 -27.50 -7.72
CA GLY A 22 -10.05 -26.34 -8.03
C GLY A 22 -10.38 -25.51 -6.79
N GLY A 23 -10.64 -26.14 -5.65
CA GLY A 23 -10.87 -25.48 -4.38
C GLY A 23 -9.64 -24.73 -3.87
N ALA A 24 -8.46 -25.34 -3.95
CA ALA A 24 -7.20 -24.70 -3.56
C ALA A 24 -6.89 -23.46 -4.41
N LEU A 25 -7.04 -23.56 -5.74
CA LEU A 25 -6.84 -22.42 -6.65
C LEU A 25 -7.84 -21.28 -6.39
N SER A 26 -9.10 -21.62 -6.07
CA SER A 26 -10.12 -20.63 -5.76
C SER A 26 -9.84 -19.91 -4.44
N ILE A 27 -9.35 -20.61 -3.44
CA ILE A 27 -8.97 -20.04 -2.15
C ILE A 27 -7.77 -19.10 -2.30
N GLU A 28 -6.74 -19.49 -3.08
CA GLU A 28 -5.60 -18.61 -3.35
C GLU A 28 -6.02 -17.35 -4.09
N TYR A 29 -6.88 -17.46 -5.09
CA TYR A 29 -7.40 -16.31 -5.83
C TYR A 29 -8.21 -15.37 -4.94
N PHE A 30 -9.06 -15.93 -4.07
CA PHE A 30 -9.85 -15.19 -3.11
C PHE A 30 -8.99 -14.49 -2.05
N MET A 31 -7.98 -15.18 -1.51
CA MET A 31 -7.07 -14.63 -0.51
C MET A 31 -6.18 -13.51 -1.07
N ARG A 32 -5.78 -13.57 -2.34
CA ARG A 32 -5.06 -12.47 -3.00
C ARG A 32 -5.88 -11.19 -3.12
N GLY A 33 -7.20 -11.30 -3.24
CA GLY A 33 -8.10 -10.14 -3.27
C GLY A 33 -8.39 -9.52 -1.90
N PHE A 34 -8.28 -10.30 -0.84
CA PHE A 34 -8.63 -9.85 0.52
C PHE A 34 -7.51 -9.10 1.26
N GLY A 35 -6.27 -9.24 0.83
CA GLY A 35 -5.10 -8.63 1.49
C GLY A 35 -4.50 -7.43 0.75
N ALA A 36 -5.05 -7.02 -0.38
CA ALA A 36 -4.48 -5.93 -1.17
C ALA A 36 -4.84 -4.58 -0.56
N CYS A 37 -3.86 -3.96 0.10
CA CYS A 37 -3.96 -2.55 0.49
C CYS A 37 -4.07 -1.68 -0.76
N LYS A 38 -5.07 -0.80 -0.80
CA LYS A 38 -5.19 0.22 -1.85
C LYS A 38 -4.44 1.47 -1.44
N THR A 39 -3.62 1.97 -2.35
CA THR A 39 -2.95 3.25 -2.23
C THR A 39 -3.64 4.26 -3.15
N MET A 40 -4.10 5.38 -2.58
CA MET A 40 -4.73 6.47 -3.31
C MET A 40 -3.89 7.73 -3.16
N ILE A 41 -3.29 8.20 -4.24
CA ILE A 41 -2.49 9.42 -4.25
C ILE A 41 -3.44 10.62 -4.32
N HIS A 42 -3.32 11.53 -3.35
CA HIS A 42 -4.10 12.77 -3.31
C HIS A 42 -3.36 13.93 -3.93
N SER A 43 -2.07 14.02 -3.68
CA SER A 43 -1.26 15.17 -4.11
C SER A 43 0.18 14.78 -4.35
N SER A 44 0.79 15.43 -5.33
CA SER A 44 2.23 15.35 -5.61
C SER A 44 2.77 16.76 -5.81
N ILE A 45 3.66 17.19 -4.94
CA ILE A 45 4.18 18.55 -4.89
C ILE A 45 5.67 18.53 -5.24
N PRO A 46 6.06 18.99 -6.43
CA PRO A 46 7.45 18.95 -6.86
C PRO A 46 8.31 19.96 -6.07
N SER A 47 9.57 19.60 -5.86
CA SER A 47 10.59 20.49 -5.33
C SER A 47 10.89 21.64 -6.32
N PRO A 48 11.45 22.77 -5.86
CA PRO A 48 11.76 23.90 -6.74
C PRO A 48 12.67 23.53 -7.91
N ASP A 49 13.62 22.60 -7.74
CA ASP A 49 14.49 22.09 -8.80
C ASP A 49 13.84 20.99 -9.66
N GLY A 50 12.62 20.53 -9.30
CA GLY A 50 11.88 19.50 -10.01
C GLY A 50 12.43 18.08 -9.87
N SER A 51 13.45 17.85 -9.04
CA SER A 51 14.08 16.53 -8.89
C SER A 51 13.29 15.55 -8.05
N LYS A 52 12.57 16.05 -7.05
CA LYS A 52 11.82 15.27 -6.07
C LYS A 52 10.40 15.82 -5.92
N SER A 53 9.51 14.98 -5.40
CA SER A 53 8.15 15.37 -5.06
C SER A 53 7.77 14.88 -3.68
N ILE A 54 7.02 15.70 -2.94
CA ILE A 54 6.27 15.25 -1.77
C ILE A 54 5.03 14.56 -2.30
N VAL A 55 4.80 13.31 -1.90
CA VAL A 55 3.62 12.54 -2.27
C VAL A 55 2.75 12.33 -1.05
N ILE A 56 1.54 12.85 -1.07
CA ILE A 56 0.53 12.66 -0.03
C ILE A 56 -0.46 11.63 -0.55
N PHE A 57 -0.64 10.55 0.21
CA PHE A 57 -1.49 9.45 -0.20
C PHE A 57 -2.17 8.79 0.99
N GLU A 58 -3.26 8.11 0.70
CA GLU A 58 -3.96 7.26 1.65
C GLU A 58 -3.66 5.80 1.38
N LYS A 59 -3.59 5.03 2.46
CA LYS A 59 -3.49 3.58 2.40
C LYS A 59 -4.64 2.97 3.21
N GLY A 60 -5.42 2.12 2.55
CA GLY A 60 -6.51 1.35 3.17
C GLY A 60 -6.30 -0.13 2.92
N CYS A 61 -6.28 -0.93 3.99
CA CYS A 61 -6.01 -2.37 3.94
C CYS A 61 -7.24 -3.20 4.31
N GLY A 62 -8.40 -2.90 3.72
CA GLY A 62 -9.65 -3.63 3.90
C GLY A 62 -10.58 -3.08 4.99
N ALA A 63 -11.70 -3.77 5.22
CA ALA A 63 -12.81 -3.26 6.03
C ALA A 63 -12.53 -3.19 7.54
N THR A 64 -11.54 -3.92 8.04
CA THR A 64 -11.21 -4.01 9.46
C THR A 64 -10.03 -3.15 9.88
N VAL A 65 -9.21 -2.71 8.93
CA VAL A 65 -8.08 -1.81 9.17
C VAL A 65 -8.44 -0.47 8.53
N GLY A 66 -8.64 0.55 9.34
CA GLY A 66 -9.02 1.88 8.88
C GLY A 66 -8.04 2.48 7.87
N PHE A 67 -8.43 3.59 7.28
CA PHE A 67 -7.55 4.37 6.43
C PHE A 67 -6.47 5.06 7.26
N ASN A 68 -5.32 5.28 6.65
CA ASN A 68 -4.29 6.18 7.18
C ASN A 68 -3.78 7.09 6.05
N THR A 69 -3.40 8.29 6.44
CA THR A 69 -2.80 9.26 5.55
C THR A 69 -1.29 9.21 5.72
N GLN A 70 -0.58 9.16 4.61
CA GLN A 70 0.88 9.00 4.56
C GLN A 70 1.51 10.07 3.68
N VAL A 71 2.74 10.44 4.03
CA VAL A 71 3.56 11.39 3.27
C VAL A 71 4.92 10.79 2.99
N SER A 72 5.30 10.76 1.73
CA SER A 72 6.60 10.27 1.26
C SER A 72 7.32 11.32 0.42
N ILE A 73 8.60 11.10 0.19
CA ILE A 73 9.39 11.83 -0.81
C ILE A 73 9.86 10.83 -1.84
N ALA A 74 9.62 11.14 -3.11
CA ALA A 74 10.01 10.30 -4.24
C ALA A 74 10.64 11.16 -5.36
N PRO A 75 11.47 10.59 -6.24
CA PRO A 75 11.92 11.27 -7.45
C PRO A 75 10.72 11.63 -8.33
N SER A 76 10.68 12.87 -8.85
CA SER A 76 9.54 13.35 -9.66
C SER A 76 9.34 12.59 -10.96
N GLN A 77 10.41 12.02 -11.51
CA GLN A 77 10.43 11.28 -12.78
C GLN A 77 10.03 9.80 -12.65
N SER A 78 9.87 9.29 -11.44
CA SER A 78 9.59 7.88 -11.19
C SER A 78 8.12 7.65 -10.84
N ALA A 79 7.59 6.49 -11.28
CA ALA A 79 6.30 6.03 -10.79
C ALA A 79 6.37 5.82 -9.26
N PHE A 80 5.43 6.40 -8.53
CA PHE A 80 5.40 6.30 -7.08
C PHE A 80 5.00 4.88 -6.63
N SER A 81 5.73 4.36 -5.66
CA SER A 81 5.40 3.14 -4.91
C SER A 81 5.79 3.34 -3.45
N ALA A 82 4.86 3.10 -2.54
CA ALA A 82 5.10 3.27 -1.11
C ALA A 82 6.12 2.25 -0.54
N GLU A 83 6.31 1.11 -1.22
CA GLU A 83 7.31 0.11 -0.87
C GLU A 83 8.73 0.59 -1.23
N ARG A 84 8.87 1.29 -2.36
CA ARG A 84 10.14 1.83 -2.83
C ARG A 84 10.51 3.14 -2.14
N TYR A 85 9.51 3.98 -1.87
CA TYR A 85 9.63 5.27 -1.23
C TYR A 85 8.78 5.30 0.04
N PRO A 86 9.28 4.70 1.14
CA PRO A 86 8.51 4.56 2.38
C PRO A 86 8.14 5.92 2.96
N PRO A 87 6.97 6.03 3.60
CA PRO A 87 6.52 7.29 4.18
C PRO A 87 7.39 7.70 5.37
N PHE A 88 7.66 8.98 5.46
CA PHE A 88 8.30 9.60 6.61
C PHE A 88 7.29 10.06 7.67
N TYR A 89 6.01 10.20 7.27
CA TYR A 89 4.91 10.54 8.15
C TYR A 89 3.71 9.63 7.90
N VAL A 90 3.12 9.13 8.98
CA VAL A 90 1.92 8.28 8.93
C VAL A 90 0.99 8.68 10.06
N VAL A 91 -0.24 9.03 9.73
CA VAL A 91 -1.29 9.43 10.68
C VAL A 91 -2.57 8.63 10.45
N SER A 92 -3.29 8.37 11.53
CA SER A 92 -4.57 7.65 11.49
C SER A 92 -5.64 8.45 10.76
N GLY A 93 -6.49 7.75 10.03
CA GLY A 93 -7.64 8.32 9.34
C GLY A 93 -7.30 9.08 8.07
N GLN A 94 -8.34 9.67 7.50
CA GLN A 94 -8.25 10.58 6.36
C GLN A 94 -7.99 11.99 6.87
N GLN A 95 -6.73 12.42 6.86
CA GLN A 95 -6.31 13.71 7.38
C GLN A 95 -5.95 14.66 6.25
N GLU A 96 -6.34 15.92 6.39
CA GLU A 96 -5.88 16.98 5.49
C GLU A 96 -4.46 17.36 5.85
N VAL A 97 -3.50 16.86 5.10
CA VAL A 97 -2.09 17.16 5.26
C VAL A 97 -1.70 18.30 4.33
N GLN A 98 -1.14 19.35 4.90
CA GLN A 98 -0.56 20.45 4.15
C GLN A 98 0.96 20.31 4.18
N ALA A 99 1.58 20.14 3.02
CA ALA A 99 3.02 20.05 2.90
C ALA A 99 3.53 21.02 1.84
N LYS A 100 4.70 21.60 2.07
CA LYS A 100 5.36 22.50 1.12
C LYS A 100 6.87 22.37 1.19
N TRP A 101 7.53 22.65 0.08
CA TRP A 101 8.96 22.78 0.02
C TRP A 101 9.39 24.16 0.52
N ARG A 102 10.45 24.17 1.35
CA ARG A 102 11.21 25.36 1.68
C ARG A 102 12.63 25.17 1.12
N GLY A 103 12.81 25.56 -0.14
CA GLY A 103 14.01 25.19 -0.90
C GLY A 103 14.00 23.71 -1.31
N ASN A 104 15.16 23.16 -1.67
CA ASN A 104 15.29 21.79 -2.18
C ASN A 104 15.57 20.74 -1.09
N GLU A 105 15.87 21.17 0.14
CA GLU A 105 16.34 20.30 1.22
C GLU A 105 15.49 20.40 2.50
N THR A 106 14.41 21.16 2.48
CA THR A 106 13.52 21.29 3.64
C THR A 106 12.06 21.17 3.21
N VAL A 107 11.32 20.35 3.94
CA VAL A 107 9.87 20.19 3.79
C VAL A 107 9.19 20.64 5.07
N GLU A 108 8.19 21.48 4.96
CA GLU A 108 7.29 21.83 6.06
C GLU A 108 6.02 21.01 5.93
N VAL A 109 5.58 20.44 7.06
CA VAL A 109 4.36 19.64 7.14
C VAL A 109 3.49 20.20 8.25
N ASN A 110 2.24 20.51 7.93
CA ASN A 110 1.21 20.92 8.88
C ASN A 110 0.04 19.94 8.82
N ILE A 111 -0.37 19.45 9.98
CA ILE A 111 -1.45 18.48 10.11
C ILE A 111 -2.36 18.94 11.25
N PRO A 112 -3.36 19.74 10.93
CA PRO A 112 -4.30 20.20 11.93
C PRO A 112 -5.15 19.03 12.45
N GLY A 113 -5.14 18.79 13.75
CA GLY A 113 -6.07 17.87 14.42
C GLY A 113 -5.74 16.37 14.28
N ALA A 114 -4.49 16.01 14.05
CA ALA A 114 -4.10 14.60 14.00
C ALA A 114 -4.27 13.91 15.37
N ASP A 115 -5.23 12.98 15.46
CA ASP A 115 -5.53 12.27 16.71
C ASP A 115 -4.45 11.23 17.07
N GLN A 116 -3.89 10.57 16.07
CA GLN A 116 -2.88 9.52 16.29
C GLN A 116 -1.87 9.47 15.16
N THR A 117 -0.61 9.71 15.53
CA THR A 117 0.55 9.60 14.63
C THR A 117 1.26 8.27 14.87
N PHE A 118 1.43 7.48 13.81
CA PHE A 118 2.14 6.19 13.86
C PHE A 118 3.62 6.31 13.52
N LYS A 119 3.98 7.27 12.68
CA LYS A 119 5.35 7.51 12.23
C LYS A 119 5.57 9.00 12.02
N ARG A 120 6.72 9.50 12.47
CA ARG A 120 7.14 10.88 12.31
C ARG A 120 8.66 10.94 12.27
N GLU A 121 9.22 11.14 11.10
CA GLU A 121 10.67 11.29 10.90
C GLU A 121 11.01 12.75 10.68
N GLU A 122 12.13 13.20 11.21
CA GLU A 122 12.62 14.57 11.06
C GLU A 122 13.58 14.71 9.88
N ARG A 123 13.95 13.59 9.25
CA ARG A 123 14.88 13.57 8.12
C ARG A 123 14.62 12.41 7.18
N VAL A 124 14.71 12.68 5.89
CA VAL A 124 14.67 11.69 4.81
C VAL A 124 15.87 11.93 3.89
N GLY A 125 16.91 11.10 4.03
CA GLY A 125 18.18 11.32 3.34
C GLY A 125 18.79 12.67 3.70
N SER A 126 19.01 13.53 2.74
CA SER A 126 19.50 14.90 2.95
C SER A 126 18.41 15.93 3.28
N ILE A 127 17.13 15.52 3.22
CA ILE A 127 15.98 16.41 3.40
C ILE A 127 15.61 16.49 4.87
N THR A 128 15.47 17.68 5.40
CA THR A 128 14.96 17.96 6.75
C THR A 128 13.46 18.19 6.71
N ILE A 129 12.74 17.58 7.66
CA ILE A 129 11.29 17.72 7.80
C ILE A 129 10.99 18.58 9.01
N VAL A 130 10.24 19.65 8.82
CA VAL A 130 9.79 20.57 9.86
C VAL A 130 8.29 20.42 10.02
N TYR A 131 7.84 20.13 11.21
CA TYR A 131 6.43 20.04 11.56
C TYR A 131 5.95 21.33 12.23
N LEU A 132 4.83 21.83 11.76
CA LEU A 132 4.22 23.08 12.25
C LEU A 132 3.06 22.79 13.20
#